data_da9a54e20d16da554bf3c5bb44ee98d8
#
_entry.id   da9a54e20d16da554bf3c5bb44ee98d8
#
_cell.length_a   1.000
_cell.length_b   1.000
_cell.length_c   1.000
_cell.angle_alpha   90.00
_cell.angle_beta   90.00
_cell.angle_gamma   90.00
#
_symmetry.space_group_name_H-M   'P 1'
#
loop_
_entity.id
_entity.type
_entity.pdbx_description
1 polymer ?
#
loop_
_entity_poly.entity_id
_entity_poly.type
_entity_poly.pdbx_seq_one_letter_code
_entity_poly.pdbx_strand_id
1 'polypeptide(L)'
;MKKILIAIVLMAMAVTTVRAAHGAPNYPLPQNPDTLRILGVGNSFTDDGMMYLPYLLQAAGIKNVVLGRLYIGGCTLERQVKEYENNNPAYVYTKSVNNKWTTVSKNATMLDGLLDEKWDILVVQQASGVSGKYESYQPWLDRLIEILRFNCRNAGATIAWQQTWAYSTDSNHPEYPNYEQNQLVMYKDIMECNEQLLDDTPIDVVIPTGTAIQNLRTAMQDARDFTRDGYHLNYKMGRYTAACTWFQALIASVFRTTIEGNASRLKGSSQALTDAEALACHLAARRACARRFKVWK
;
A
#
# COMPACT_ATOMS: atom_id res chain seq x y z
N MET A 1 9.29 -78.14 10.04
CA MET A 1 8.69 -77.04 9.26
C MET A 1 8.54 -75.83 10.18
N LYS A 2 9.47 -74.88 10.08
CA LYS A 2 9.46 -73.65 10.91
C LYS A 2 8.65 -72.56 10.17
N LYS A 3 7.55 -72.10 10.78
CA LYS A 3 6.77 -70.97 10.29
C LYS A 3 7.47 -69.66 10.70
N ILE A 4 7.97 -68.92 9.72
CA ILE A 4 8.51 -67.59 9.94
C ILE A 4 7.35 -66.61 9.90
N LEU A 5 7.10 -65.95 11.05
CA LEU A 5 6.11 -64.87 11.20
C LEU A 5 6.81 -63.56 10.81
N ILE A 6 6.43 -62.98 9.67
CA ILE A 6 6.91 -61.65 9.27
C ILE A 6 5.99 -60.61 9.88
N ALA A 7 6.50 -59.91 10.88
CA ALA A 7 5.83 -58.76 11.46
C ALA A 7 6.12 -57.52 10.58
N ILE A 8 5.07 -57.04 9.90
CA ILE A 8 5.15 -55.74 9.17
C ILE A 8 4.92 -54.67 10.21
N VAL A 9 5.99 -53.95 10.56
CA VAL A 9 5.89 -52.73 11.36
C VAL A 9 5.50 -51.58 10.41
N LEU A 10 4.24 -51.21 10.46
CA LEU A 10 3.78 -49.97 9.82
C LEU A 10 4.30 -48.78 10.65
N MET A 11 5.38 -48.17 10.17
CA MET A 11 5.90 -46.92 10.70
C MET A 11 5.02 -45.77 10.12
N ALA A 12 4.03 -45.35 10.89
CA ALA A 12 3.28 -44.13 10.58
C ALA A 12 4.24 -42.95 10.70
N MET A 13 4.76 -42.46 9.58
CA MET A 13 5.43 -41.17 9.54
C MET A 13 4.38 -40.09 9.78
N ALA A 14 4.31 -39.60 11.01
CA ALA A 14 3.66 -38.34 11.30
C ALA A 14 4.44 -37.25 10.54
N VAL A 15 3.89 -36.83 9.41
CA VAL A 15 4.33 -35.59 8.74
C VAL A 15 3.90 -34.46 9.67
N THR A 16 4.74 -34.13 10.64
CA THR A 16 4.66 -32.84 11.31
C THR A 16 5.03 -31.81 10.25
N THR A 17 4.03 -31.15 9.68
CA THR A 17 4.24 -29.91 8.99
C THR A 17 4.82 -28.93 10.01
N VAL A 18 6.14 -28.86 10.07
CA VAL A 18 6.83 -27.73 10.69
C VAL A 18 6.43 -26.53 9.84
N ARG A 19 5.41 -25.80 10.30
CA ARG A 19 5.15 -24.45 9.84
C ARG A 19 6.44 -23.69 10.18
N ALA A 20 7.28 -23.47 9.18
CA ALA A 20 8.42 -22.61 9.32
C ALA A 20 7.84 -21.30 9.84
N ALA A 21 8.20 -20.93 11.06
CA ALA A 21 8.02 -19.57 11.52
C ALA A 21 8.72 -18.71 10.47
N HIS A 22 7.94 -18.01 9.65
CA HIS A 22 8.47 -17.13 8.62
C HIS A 22 9.10 -15.93 9.31
N GLY A 23 10.27 -16.13 9.89
CA GLY A 23 11.24 -15.07 10.06
C GLY A 23 11.73 -14.69 8.67
N ALA A 24 10.87 -14.12 7.84
CA ALA A 24 11.30 -13.48 6.61
C ALA A 24 12.34 -12.42 6.98
N PRO A 25 13.45 -12.31 6.23
CA PRO A 25 14.42 -11.27 6.49
C PRO A 25 13.67 -9.93 6.45
N ASN A 26 13.65 -9.24 7.58
CA ASN A 26 13.07 -7.89 7.67
C ASN A 26 14.00 -6.98 6.86
N TYR A 27 13.55 -6.50 5.71
CA TYR A 27 14.29 -5.56 4.89
C TYR A 27 14.00 -4.15 5.36
N PRO A 28 14.86 -3.56 6.20
CA PRO A 28 14.65 -2.21 6.70
C PRO A 28 14.67 -1.22 5.53
N LEU A 29 13.97 -0.10 5.70
CA LEU A 29 14.06 1.00 4.76
C LEU A 29 15.53 1.42 4.58
N PRO A 30 15.96 1.73 3.34
CA PRO A 30 17.33 2.16 3.08
C PRO A 30 17.66 3.43 3.88
N GLN A 31 18.90 3.57 4.30
CA GLN A 31 19.35 4.73 5.08
C GLN A 31 20.20 5.65 4.21
N ASN A 32 19.76 6.90 4.02
CA ASN A 32 20.44 7.95 3.23
C ASN A 32 20.97 7.46 1.87
N PRO A 33 20.13 6.86 1.01
CA PRO A 33 20.57 6.43 -0.31
C PRO A 33 20.89 7.64 -1.18
N ASP A 34 21.79 7.50 -2.15
CA ASP A 34 22.03 8.54 -3.17
C ASP A 34 20.74 8.86 -3.92
N THR A 35 19.91 7.86 -4.17
CA THR A 35 18.58 8.00 -4.77
C THR A 35 17.67 6.92 -4.19
N LEU A 36 16.54 7.34 -3.61
CA LEU A 36 15.47 6.43 -3.17
C LEU A 36 14.52 6.14 -4.34
N ARG A 37 14.22 4.87 -4.60
CA ARG A 37 13.34 4.43 -5.69
C ARG A 37 12.16 3.65 -5.15
N ILE A 38 10.94 4.14 -5.38
CA ILE A 38 9.70 3.55 -4.88
C ILE A 38 8.78 3.21 -6.06
N LEU A 39 8.37 1.96 -6.18
CA LEU A 39 7.38 1.51 -7.16
C LEU A 39 6.07 1.12 -6.46
N GLY A 40 4.98 1.78 -6.82
CA GLY A 40 3.63 1.35 -6.48
C GLY A 40 3.05 0.44 -7.56
N VAL A 41 2.59 -0.75 -7.17
CA VAL A 41 1.90 -1.72 -8.03
C VAL A 41 0.47 -1.87 -7.52
N GLY A 42 -0.50 -1.29 -8.25
CA GLY A 42 -1.87 -1.27 -7.73
C GLY A 42 -2.89 -0.64 -8.66
N ASN A 43 -3.81 0.08 -8.05
CA ASN A 43 -4.97 0.68 -8.70
C ASN A 43 -5.14 2.17 -8.32
N SER A 44 -6.35 2.70 -8.43
CA SER A 44 -6.66 4.10 -8.12
C SER A 44 -6.35 4.52 -6.68
N PHE A 45 -6.31 3.58 -5.74
CA PHE A 45 -5.95 3.87 -4.35
C PHE A 45 -4.42 4.09 -4.20
N THR A 46 -3.60 3.36 -4.96
CA THR A 46 -2.18 3.68 -5.09
C THR A 46 -1.98 5.06 -5.75
N ASP A 47 -2.78 5.37 -6.77
CA ASP A 47 -2.77 6.69 -7.42
C ASP A 47 -3.07 7.82 -6.42
N ASP A 48 -4.14 7.67 -5.64
CA ASP A 48 -4.51 8.64 -4.61
C ASP A 48 -3.41 8.80 -3.54
N GLY A 49 -2.66 7.73 -3.22
CA GLY A 49 -1.53 7.77 -2.27
C GLY A 49 -0.28 8.48 -2.79
N MET A 50 0.06 8.25 -4.06
CA MET A 50 1.34 8.68 -4.64
C MET A 50 1.31 10.05 -5.32
N MET A 51 0.13 10.47 -5.84
CA MET A 51 0.05 11.58 -6.78
C MET A 51 0.64 12.89 -6.24
N TYR A 52 0.52 13.16 -4.94
CA TYR A 52 1.00 14.40 -4.34
C TYR A 52 2.37 14.28 -3.64
N LEU A 53 3.00 13.10 -3.65
CA LEU A 53 4.35 12.94 -3.12
C LEU A 53 5.38 13.92 -3.71
N PRO A 54 5.39 14.21 -5.03
CA PRO A 54 6.32 15.19 -5.61
C PRO A 54 6.24 16.57 -4.97
N TYR A 55 5.06 17.04 -4.61
CA TYR A 55 4.88 18.34 -3.94
C TYR A 55 5.45 18.36 -2.52
N LEU A 56 5.27 17.24 -1.79
CA LEU A 56 5.80 17.08 -0.43
C LEU A 56 7.33 16.96 -0.45
N LEU A 57 7.89 16.22 -1.40
CA LEU A 57 9.33 16.07 -1.61
C LEU A 57 9.97 17.42 -1.96
N GLN A 58 9.36 18.16 -2.88
CA GLN A 58 9.83 19.49 -3.29
C GLN A 58 9.83 20.46 -2.08
N ALA A 59 8.74 20.47 -1.30
CA ALA A 59 8.63 21.33 -0.12
C ALA A 59 9.61 20.95 1.01
N ALA A 60 10.02 19.68 1.07
CA ALA A 60 11.05 19.19 1.99
C ALA A 60 12.49 19.36 1.46
N GLY A 61 12.66 19.89 0.22
CA GLY A 61 13.97 20.04 -0.41
C GLY A 61 14.61 18.72 -0.86
N ILE A 62 13.84 17.61 -0.90
CA ILE A 62 14.31 16.28 -1.29
C ILE A 62 14.18 16.13 -2.81
N LYS A 63 15.30 15.94 -3.52
CA LYS A 63 15.35 15.87 -4.99
C LYS A 63 15.66 14.47 -5.51
N ASN A 64 16.30 13.64 -4.70
CA ASN A 64 16.83 12.34 -5.09
C ASN A 64 15.84 11.20 -4.79
N VAL A 65 14.57 11.35 -5.23
CA VAL A 65 13.55 10.31 -5.16
C VAL A 65 12.99 10.05 -6.56
N VAL A 66 12.94 8.79 -6.97
CA VAL A 66 12.26 8.31 -8.16
C VAL A 66 11.02 7.55 -7.71
N LEU A 67 9.87 7.94 -8.25
CA LEU A 67 8.60 7.25 -8.01
C LEU A 67 8.15 6.58 -9.30
N GLY A 68 7.81 5.31 -9.24
CA GLY A 68 7.16 4.56 -10.31
C GLY A 68 5.78 4.13 -9.90
N ARG A 69 4.87 4.00 -10.87
CA ARG A 69 3.51 3.51 -10.63
C ARG A 69 3.05 2.64 -11.78
N LEU A 70 2.79 1.38 -11.51
CA LEU A 70 2.09 0.43 -12.36
C LEU A 70 0.61 0.42 -11.97
N TYR A 71 -0.25 0.90 -12.85
CA TYR A 71 -1.66 1.14 -12.58
C TYR A 71 -2.59 0.32 -13.48
N ILE A 72 -3.53 -0.38 -12.86
CA ILE A 72 -4.73 -0.93 -13.51
C ILE A 72 -5.94 -0.56 -12.65
N GLY A 73 -6.99 0.03 -13.24
CA GLY A 73 -8.20 0.41 -12.50
C GLY A 73 -8.87 -0.79 -11.80
N GLY A 74 -9.21 -0.65 -10.52
CA GLY A 74 -9.89 -1.68 -9.73
C GLY A 74 -9.13 -3.02 -9.59
N CYS A 75 -7.83 -3.05 -9.85
CA CYS A 75 -7.04 -4.29 -9.87
C CYS A 75 -6.95 -4.93 -8.49
N THR A 76 -7.37 -6.20 -8.40
CA THR A 76 -7.21 -7.06 -7.23
C THR A 76 -5.83 -7.72 -7.22
N LEU A 77 -5.42 -8.29 -6.08
CA LEU A 77 -4.20 -9.10 -5.98
C LEU A 77 -4.21 -10.27 -6.97
N GLU A 78 -5.34 -10.97 -7.08
CA GLU A 78 -5.53 -12.05 -8.07
C GLU A 78 -5.26 -11.57 -9.49
N ARG A 79 -5.84 -10.43 -9.87
CA ARG A 79 -5.64 -9.86 -11.19
C ARG A 79 -4.18 -9.44 -11.42
N GLN A 80 -3.48 -8.88 -10.44
CA GLN A 80 -2.06 -8.56 -10.54
C GLN A 80 -1.23 -9.79 -10.94
N VAL A 81 -1.48 -10.92 -10.25
CA VAL A 81 -0.78 -12.19 -10.52
C VAL A 81 -1.10 -12.69 -11.93
N LYS A 82 -2.39 -12.72 -12.30
CA LYS A 82 -2.82 -13.20 -13.63
C LYS A 82 -2.27 -12.34 -14.78
N GLU A 83 -2.23 -11.01 -14.63
CA GLU A 83 -1.66 -10.13 -15.65
C GLU A 83 -0.15 -10.38 -15.82
N TYR A 84 0.57 -10.66 -14.74
CA TYR A 84 1.98 -11.04 -14.80
C TYR A 84 2.18 -12.41 -15.48
N GLU A 85 1.44 -13.45 -15.05
CA GLU A 85 1.59 -14.82 -15.57
C GLU A 85 1.27 -14.92 -17.06
N ASN A 86 0.34 -14.10 -17.54
CA ASN A 86 0.00 -14.00 -18.96
C ASN A 86 0.87 -12.99 -19.72
N ASN A 87 1.81 -12.33 -19.06
CA ASN A 87 2.64 -11.25 -19.61
C ASN A 87 1.83 -10.17 -20.35
N ASN A 88 0.66 -9.81 -19.79
CA ASN A 88 -0.26 -8.86 -20.43
C ASN A 88 0.23 -7.41 -20.28
N PRO A 89 0.25 -6.62 -21.35
CA PRO A 89 0.58 -5.20 -21.32
C PRO A 89 -0.61 -4.35 -20.83
N ALA A 90 -1.10 -4.65 -19.62
CA ALA A 90 -2.33 -4.09 -19.07
C ALA A 90 -2.13 -2.83 -18.22
N TYR A 91 -0.89 -2.49 -17.89
CA TYR A 91 -0.58 -1.38 -16.99
C TYR A 91 -0.39 -0.05 -17.71
N VAL A 92 -0.92 1.01 -17.12
CA VAL A 92 -0.40 2.35 -17.37
C VAL A 92 0.80 2.55 -16.44
N TYR A 93 1.99 2.65 -17.03
CA TYR A 93 3.21 2.91 -16.29
C TYR A 93 3.56 4.39 -16.33
N THR A 94 3.64 5.00 -15.16
CA THR A 94 4.08 6.40 -15.00
C THR A 94 5.26 6.48 -14.06
N LYS A 95 6.09 7.50 -14.25
CA LYS A 95 7.28 7.72 -13.44
C LYS A 95 7.42 9.20 -13.09
N SER A 96 7.84 9.48 -11.86
CA SER A 96 8.20 10.83 -11.42
C SER A 96 9.69 10.90 -11.16
N VAL A 97 10.36 11.76 -11.91
CA VAL A 97 11.77 12.10 -11.76
C VAL A 97 11.87 13.62 -11.59
N ASN A 98 12.70 14.07 -10.67
CA ASN A 98 12.80 15.50 -10.33
C ASN A 98 11.43 16.11 -9.98
N ASN A 99 10.63 15.35 -9.24
CA ASN A 99 9.30 15.73 -8.75
C ASN A 99 8.27 16.02 -9.86
N LYS A 100 8.43 15.44 -11.04
CA LYS A 100 7.48 15.60 -12.15
C LYS A 100 7.02 14.25 -12.70
N TRP A 101 5.70 14.01 -12.68
CA TRP A 101 5.08 12.83 -13.28
C TRP A 101 5.08 12.88 -14.80
N THR A 102 5.45 11.76 -15.43
CA THR A 102 5.36 11.52 -16.88
C THR A 102 4.84 10.11 -17.15
N THR A 103 4.08 9.93 -18.22
CA THR A 103 3.67 8.60 -18.68
C THR A 103 4.83 7.98 -19.47
N VAL A 104 5.30 6.83 -19.01
CA VAL A 104 6.33 6.03 -19.69
C VAL A 104 5.69 5.14 -20.75
N SER A 105 4.61 4.41 -20.37
CA SER A 105 3.85 3.56 -21.28
C SER A 105 2.39 3.50 -20.85
N LYS A 106 1.49 3.40 -21.84
CA LYS A 106 0.05 3.13 -21.59
C LYS A 106 -0.29 1.65 -21.65
N ASN A 107 0.62 0.84 -22.15
CA ASN A 107 0.49 -0.61 -22.31
C ASN A 107 1.80 -1.27 -21.85
N ALA A 108 2.08 -1.22 -20.55
CA ALA A 108 3.22 -1.88 -19.95
C ALA A 108 2.83 -3.23 -19.36
N THR A 109 3.75 -4.18 -19.37
CA THR A 109 3.70 -5.37 -18.53
C THR A 109 4.16 -5.04 -17.11
N MET A 110 3.92 -5.92 -16.16
CA MET A 110 4.50 -5.75 -14.82
C MET A 110 6.04 -5.76 -14.86
N LEU A 111 6.62 -6.57 -15.74
CA LEU A 111 8.08 -6.67 -15.91
C LEU A 111 8.69 -5.37 -16.44
N ASP A 112 8.03 -4.66 -17.35
CA ASP A 112 8.51 -3.38 -17.84
C ASP A 112 8.75 -2.39 -16.70
N GLY A 113 7.83 -2.32 -15.75
CA GLY A 113 8.00 -1.45 -14.57
C GLY A 113 9.01 -1.97 -13.56
N LEU A 114 9.03 -3.28 -13.27
CA LEU A 114 9.94 -3.87 -12.31
C LEU A 114 11.41 -3.79 -12.74
N LEU A 115 11.67 -3.91 -14.04
CA LEU A 115 13.03 -3.91 -14.60
C LEU A 115 13.56 -2.51 -14.96
N ASP A 116 12.72 -1.48 -14.93
CA ASP A 116 13.11 -0.12 -15.31
C ASP A 116 14.14 0.49 -14.33
N GLU A 117 13.93 0.32 -13.05
CA GLU A 117 14.85 0.84 -12.01
C GLU A 117 15.30 -0.26 -11.05
N LYS A 118 16.33 0.03 -10.25
CA LYS A 118 16.69 -0.78 -9.08
C LYS A 118 15.86 -0.31 -7.89
N TRP A 119 14.58 -0.72 -7.86
CA TRP A 119 13.63 -0.29 -6.83
C TRP A 119 14.08 -0.66 -5.42
N ASP A 120 14.01 0.29 -4.50
CA ASP A 120 14.32 0.09 -3.09
C ASP A 120 13.08 -0.33 -2.28
N ILE A 121 11.90 0.15 -2.71
CA ILE A 121 10.63 -0.14 -2.06
C ILE A 121 9.61 -0.50 -3.12
N LEU A 122 8.92 -1.63 -2.92
CA LEU A 122 7.79 -2.09 -3.73
C LEU A 122 6.52 -2.01 -2.88
N VAL A 123 5.55 -1.23 -3.31
CA VAL A 123 4.30 -1.03 -2.56
C VAL A 123 3.17 -1.75 -3.26
N VAL A 124 2.42 -2.56 -2.51
CA VAL A 124 1.24 -3.30 -2.97
C VAL A 124 0.04 -3.03 -2.07
N GLN A 125 -1.15 -3.36 -2.56
CA GLN A 125 -2.42 -3.23 -1.84
C GLN A 125 -3.48 -4.17 -2.41
N GLN A 126 -4.56 -4.42 -1.67
CA GLN A 126 -5.75 -5.08 -2.20
C GLN A 126 -6.70 -4.05 -2.85
N ALA A 127 -7.58 -4.48 -3.75
CA ALA A 127 -8.68 -3.65 -4.24
C ALA A 127 -9.64 -3.29 -3.08
N SER A 128 -10.13 -2.06 -3.09
CA SER A 128 -10.84 -1.48 -1.94
C SER A 128 -12.09 -2.25 -1.54
N GLY A 129 -12.86 -2.74 -2.49
CA GLY A 129 -14.12 -3.44 -2.23
C GLY A 129 -13.96 -4.78 -1.50
N VAL A 130 -12.78 -5.39 -1.57
CA VAL A 130 -12.46 -6.67 -0.90
C VAL A 130 -11.31 -6.54 0.11
N SER A 131 -10.92 -5.33 0.43
CA SER A 131 -9.78 -5.09 1.34
C SER A 131 -10.05 -5.43 2.81
N GLY A 132 -11.32 -5.58 3.21
CA GLY A 132 -11.73 -6.12 4.51
C GLY A 132 -12.18 -7.59 4.44
N LYS A 133 -11.81 -8.33 3.39
CA LYS A 133 -12.15 -9.73 3.16
C LYS A 133 -10.88 -10.56 3.04
N TYR A 134 -10.40 -11.12 4.17
CA TYR A 134 -9.09 -11.77 4.24
C TYR A 134 -8.95 -12.95 3.28
N GLU A 135 -10.03 -13.67 2.99
CA GLU A 135 -10.09 -14.75 2.01
C GLU A 135 -9.70 -14.32 0.59
N SER A 136 -9.76 -13.01 0.29
CA SER A 136 -9.35 -12.46 -1.00
C SER A 136 -7.84 -12.24 -1.15
N TYR A 137 -7.10 -12.41 -0.05
CA TYR A 137 -5.66 -12.14 -0.04
C TYR A 137 -4.84 -13.34 -0.48
N GLN A 138 -5.18 -14.53 0.01
CA GLN A 138 -4.41 -15.73 -0.27
C GLN A 138 -5.09 -16.61 -1.34
N PRO A 139 -4.30 -17.25 -2.20
CA PRO A 139 -2.82 -17.32 -2.23
C PRO A 139 -2.17 -16.16 -3.00
N TRP A 140 -2.95 -15.17 -3.44
CA TRP A 140 -2.54 -14.17 -4.42
C TRP A 140 -1.48 -13.21 -3.90
N LEU A 141 -1.53 -12.83 -2.63
CA LEU A 141 -0.54 -11.93 -2.05
C LEU A 141 0.83 -12.59 -1.93
N ASP A 142 0.90 -13.81 -1.43
CA ASP A 142 2.17 -14.55 -1.34
C ASP A 142 2.78 -14.71 -2.73
N ARG A 143 1.95 -15.10 -3.71
CA ARG A 143 2.39 -15.23 -5.09
C ARG A 143 2.87 -13.90 -5.68
N LEU A 144 2.17 -12.80 -5.42
CA LEU A 144 2.60 -11.47 -5.88
C LEU A 144 3.94 -11.07 -5.25
N ILE A 145 4.12 -11.29 -3.95
CA ILE A 145 5.39 -10.99 -3.26
C ILE A 145 6.54 -11.81 -3.87
N GLU A 146 6.34 -13.10 -4.15
CA GLU A 146 7.33 -13.94 -4.84
C GLU A 146 7.70 -13.36 -6.20
N ILE A 147 6.70 -12.99 -7.01
CA ILE A 147 6.90 -12.38 -8.34
C ILE A 147 7.73 -11.10 -8.22
N LEU A 148 7.37 -10.22 -7.31
CA LEU A 148 8.04 -8.95 -7.10
C LEU A 148 9.49 -9.14 -6.66
N ARG A 149 9.75 -10.01 -5.68
CA ARG A 149 11.11 -10.29 -5.19
C ARG A 149 11.98 -10.97 -6.26
N PHE A 150 11.40 -11.91 -7.03
CA PHE A 150 12.13 -12.64 -8.06
C PHE A 150 12.58 -11.74 -9.22
N ASN A 151 11.73 -10.80 -9.63
CA ASN A 151 11.97 -9.95 -10.80
C ASN A 151 12.57 -8.57 -10.46
N CYS A 152 12.52 -8.15 -9.20
CA CYS A 152 13.13 -6.88 -8.81
C CYS A 152 14.66 -6.96 -8.92
N ARG A 153 15.27 -5.95 -9.54
CA ARG A 153 16.75 -5.85 -9.69
C ARG A 153 17.48 -5.63 -8.36
N ASN A 154 16.74 -5.35 -7.28
CA ASN A 154 17.25 -5.20 -5.92
C ASN A 154 16.71 -6.34 -5.05
N ALA A 155 17.53 -7.35 -4.77
CA ALA A 155 17.14 -8.48 -3.94
C ALA A 155 16.78 -8.09 -2.48
N GLY A 156 17.25 -6.93 -2.02
CA GLY A 156 16.94 -6.37 -0.70
C GLY A 156 15.81 -5.34 -0.71
N ALA A 157 14.97 -5.30 -1.76
CA ALA A 157 13.84 -4.37 -1.82
C ALA A 157 12.85 -4.61 -0.69
N THR A 158 12.48 -3.54 0.00
CA THR A 158 11.43 -3.54 1.03
C THR A 158 10.07 -3.77 0.38
N ILE A 159 9.26 -4.69 0.89
CA ILE A 159 7.86 -4.84 0.51
C ILE A 159 6.99 -4.02 1.48
N ALA A 160 6.32 -3.02 0.96
CA ALA A 160 5.41 -2.18 1.72
C ALA A 160 3.95 -2.47 1.35
N TRP A 161 3.10 -2.49 2.35
CA TRP A 161 1.66 -2.66 2.20
C TRP A 161 0.94 -1.34 2.42
N GLN A 162 0.20 -0.88 1.42
CA GLN A 162 -0.71 0.25 1.59
C GLN A 162 -2.04 -0.24 2.16
N GLN A 163 -2.35 0.16 3.38
CA GLN A 163 -3.66 0.00 3.96
C GLN A 163 -4.66 0.90 3.22
N THR A 164 -5.72 0.31 2.68
CA THR A 164 -6.80 1.07 2.04
C THR A 164 -7.70 1.74 3.10
N TRP A 165 -8.60 2.61 2.67
CA TRP A 165 -9.54 3.31 3.54
C TRP A 165 -10.98 2.85 3.31
N ALA A 166 -11.80 2.95 4.33
CA ALA A 166 -13.24 2.68 4.22
C ALA A 166 -13.92 3.72 3.31
N TYR A 167 -14.98 3.30 2.65
CA TYR A 167 -15.82 4.18 1.84
C TYR A 167 -16.50 5.27 2.68
N SER A 168 -17.05 6.30 2.02
CA SER A 168 -17.87 7.30 2.74
C SER A 168 -19.21 6.70 3.15
N THR A 169 -19.83 7.35 4.13
CA THR A 169 -21.12 6.91 4.66
C THR A 169 -22.25 6.90 3.61
N ASP A 170 -22.13 7.74 2.57
CA ASP A 170 -23.06 7.86 1.45
C ASP A 170 -22.62 7.14 0.18
N SER A 171 -21.62 6.23 0.28
CA SER A 171 -21.09 5.51 -0.89
C SER A 171 -22.12 4.61 -1.55
N ASN A 172 -22.16 4.67 -2.89
CA ASN A 172 -22.95 3.78 -3.73
C ASN A 172 -22.10 2.72 -4.44
N HIS A 173 -20.88 2.47 -3.97
CA HIS A 173 -20.00 1.47 -4.56
C HIS A 173 -20.64 0.08 -4.51
N PRO A 174 -20.62 -0.72 -5.61
CA PRO A 174 -21.30 -2.03 -5.68
C PRO A 174 -20.87 -3.03 -4.60
N GLU A 175 -19.66 -2.92 -4.10
CA GLU A 175 -19.10 -3.80 -3.07
C GLU A 175 -19.27 -3.26 -1.64
N TYR A 176 -19.88 -2.08 -1.45
CA TYR A 176 -20.14 -1.55 -0.11
C TYR A 176 -21.11 -2.38 0.72
N PRO A 177 -22.11 -3.07 0.13
CA PRO A 177 -22.93 -4.04 0.87
C PRO A 177 -22.14 -5.17 1.55
N ASN A 178 -20.93 -5.51 1.10
CA ASN A 178 -20.02 -6.46 1.77
C ASN A 178 -19.68 -6.04 3.21
N TYR A 179 -19.93 -4.78 3.57
CA TYR A 179 -19.64 -4.15 4.86
C TYR A 179 -20.88 -3.53 5.48
N GLU A 180 -22.06 -4.13 5.23
CA GLU A 180 -23.36 -3.67 5.75
C GLU A 180 -23.68 -2.20 5.36
N GLN A 181 -23.07 -1.68 4.30
CA GLN A 181 -23.10 -0.26 3.93
C GLN A 181 -22.73 0.67 5.10
N ASN A 182 -21.77 0.22 5.94
CA ASN A 182 -21.36 0.91 7.13
C ASN A 182 -19.85 1.19 7.11
N GLN A 183 -19.49 2.49 7.15
CA GLN A 183 -18.10 2.93 7.11
C GLN A 183 -17.25 2.35 8.26
N LEU A 184 -17.81 2.31 9.47
CA LEU A 184 -17.07 1.83 10.64
C LEU A 184 -16.88 0.30 10.63
N VAL A 185 -17.87 -0.44 10.11
CA VAL A 185 -17.73 -1.88 9.85
C VAL A 185 -16.64 -2.11 8.83
N MET A 186 -16.68 -1.44 7.68
CA MET A 186 -15.64 -1.55 6.66
C MET A 186 -14.26 -1.18 7.20
N TYR A 187 -14.13 -0.10 7.96
CA TYR A 187 -12.88 0.28 8.60
C TYR A 187 -12.35 -0.82 9.53
N LYS A 188 -13.20 -1.35 10.40
CA LYS A 188 -12.86 -2.43 11.32
C LYS A 188 -12.36 -3.66 10.58
N ASP A 189 -13.12 -4.13 9.58
CA ASP A 189 -12.77 -5.32 8.79
C ASP A 189 -11.43 -5.13 8.06
N ILE A 190 -11.16 -3.94 7.48
CA ILE A 190 -9.87 -3.62 6.87
C ILE A 190 -8.74 -3.69 7.92
N MET A 191 -8.94 -3.17 9.13
CA MET A 191 -7.91 -3.21 10.17
C MET A 191 -7.61 -4.65 10.61
N GLU A 192 -8.63 -5.46 10.85
CA GLU A 192 -8.49 -6.88 11.21
C GLU A 192 -7.75 -7.67 10.13
N CYS A 193 -8.11 -7.47 8.86
CA CYS A 193 -7.36 -8.07 7.73
C CYS A 193 -5.89 -7.65 7.71
N ASN A 194 -5.60 -6.38 8.00
CA ASN A 194 -4.22 -5.89 7.98
C ASN A 194 -3.40 -6.34 9.19
N GLU A 195 -4.03 -6.53 10.36
CA GLU A 195 -3.36 -7.15 11.52
C GLU A 195 -3.01 -8.60 11.20
N GLN A 196 -3.97 -9.40 10.70
CA GLN A 196 -3.74 -10.79 10.31
C GLN A 196 -2.69 -10.93 9.20
N LEU A 197 -2.71 -10.03 8.22
CA LEU A 197 -1.74 -9.98 7.13
C LEU A 197 -0.28 -9.93 7.63
N LEU A 198 -0.01 -9.14 8.67
CA LEU A 198 1.34 -9.00 9.21
C LEU A 198 1.85 -10.26 9.90
N ASP A 199 0.93 -11.08 10.44
CA ASP A 199 1.28 -12.35 11.05
C ASP A 199 1.53 -13.43 9.99
N ASP A 200 0.85 -13.36 8.85
CA ASP A 200 0.81 -14.41 7.84
C ASP A 200 1.76 -14.17 6.65
N THR A 201 2.24 -12.94 6.42
CA THR A 201 3.00 -12.59 5.21
C THR A 201 4.28 -11.79 5.50
N PRO A 202 5.30 -11.88 4.62
CA PRO A 202 6.57 -11.16 4.78
C PRO A 202 6.46 -9.69 4.31
N ILE A 203 5.49 -8.94 4.85
CA ILE A 203 5.38 -7.49 4.66
C ILE A 203 6.33 -6.79 5.63
N ASP A 204 7.21 -5.95 5.10
CA ASP A 204 8.24 -5.25 5.89
C ASP A 204 7.70 -3.95 6.51
N VAL A 205 6.84 -3.21 5.78
CA VAL A 205 6.32 -1.90 6.18
C VAL A 205 4.84 -1.76 5.85
N VAL A 206 4.07 -1.19 6.75
CA VAL A 206 2.67 -0.78 6.50
C VAL A 206 2.59 0.73 6.35
N ILE A 207 1.92 1.17 5.30
CA ILE A 207 1.52 2.56 5.07
C ILE A 207 0.07 2.70 5.55
N PRO A 208 -0.20 3.26 6.73
CA PRO A 208 -1.51 3.21 7.38
C PRO A 208 -2.47 4.29 6.86
N THR A 209 -2.66 4.34 5.53
CA THR A 209 -3.48 5.37 4.87
C THR A 209 -4.93 5.30 5.32
N GLY A 210 -5.50 4.10 5.49
CA GLY A 210 -6.87 3.92 5.97
C GLY A 210 -7.07 4.52 7.36
N THR A 211 -6.14 4.28 8.28
CA THR A 211 -6.17 4.89 9.62
C THR A 211 -5.96 6.40 9.57
N ALA A 212 -5.12 6.90 8.66
CA ALA A 212 -4.92 8.35 8.52
C ALA A 212 -6.19 9.06 8.03
N ILE A 213 -6.89 8.49 7.06
CA ILE A 213 -8.18 9.02 6.60
C ILE A 213 -9.23 8.96 7.72
N GLN A 214 -9.27 7.87 8.49
CA GLN A 214 -10.21 7.77 9.61
C GLN A 214 -9.88 8.75 10.75
N ASN A 215 -8.59 9.01 11.02
CA ASN A 215 -8.16 10.09 11.94
C ASN A 215 -8.62 11.47 11.45
N LEU A 216 -8.51 11.73 10.14
CA LEU A 216 -8.95 13.00 9.54
C LEU A 216 -10.46 13.17 9.68
N ARG A 217 -11.26 12.13 9.41
CA ARG A 217 -12.72 12.11 9.59
C ARG A 217 -13.13 12.41 11.04
N THR A 218 -12.39 11.88 12.00
CA THR A 218 -12.64 12.11 13.42
C THR A 218 -12.28 13.54 13.85
N ALA A 219 -11.26 14.14 13.25
CA ALA A 219 -10.78 15.47 13.61
C ALA A 219 -11.53 16.61 12.90
N MET A 220 -12.08 16.34 11.73
CA MET A 220 -12.74 17.34 10.88
C MET A 220 -13.97 16.73 10.24
N GLN A 221 -14.94 17.59 9.93
CA GLN A 221 -16.13 17.19 9.19
C GLN A 221 -15.99 17.56 7.72
N ASP A 222 -16.41 16.65 6.85
CA ASP A 222 -16.53 16.85 5.40
C ASP A 222 -17.78 16.12 4.92
N ALA A 223 -18.57 16.76 4.08
CA ALA A 223 -19.87 16.24 3.64
C ALA A 223 -19.77 14.90 2.90
N ARG A 224 -18.61 14.59 2.34
CA ARG A 224 -18.33 13.32 1.63
C ARG A 224 -17.18 12.55 2.25
N ASP A 225 -16.93 12.71 3.52
CA ASP A 225 -15.91 11.97 4.25
C ASP A 225 -14.53 11.97 3.55
N PHE A 226 -14.16 13.13 2.97
CA PHE A 226 -12.92 13.34 2.19
C PHE A 226 -12.82 12.54 0.90
N THR A 227 -13.92 12.04 0.36
CA THR A 227 -14.00 11.39 -0.94
C THR A 227 -14.61 12.30 -2.01
N ARG A 228 -14.38 11.98 -3.31
CA ARG A 228 -15.01 12.71 -4.44
C ARG A 228 -16.24 11.99 -5.00
N ASP A 229 -16.33 10.68 -4.83
CA ASP A 229 -17.34 9.82 -5.41
C ASP A 229 -17.83 8.72 -4.44
N GLY A 230 -17.54 8.86 -3.17
CA GLY A 230 -17.90 7.93 -2.11
C GLY A 230 -16.80 6.90 -1.76
N TYR A 231 -15.72 6.79 -2.55
CA TYR A 231 -14.63 5.84 -2.31
C TYR A 231 -13.24 6.34 -2.72
N HIS A 232 -13.07 7.06 -3.81
CA HIS A 232 -11.81 7.71 -4.13
C HIS A 232 -11.63 9.00 -3.31
N LEU A 233 -10.43 9.29 -2.87
CA LEU A 233 -10.15 10.48 -2.08
C LEU A 233 -10.35 11.76 -2.88
N ASN A 234 -10.92 12.78 -2.26
CA ASN A 234 -11.02 14.09 -2.87
C ASN A 234 -9.63 14.68 -3.14
N TYR A 235 -9.54 15.54 -4.14
CA TYR A 235 -8.26 16.09 -4.60
C TYR A 235 -7.65 17.13 -3.64
N LYS A 236 -8.36 17.52 -2.60
CA LYS A 236 -7.87 18.47 -1.60
C LYS A 236 -7.26 17.74 -0.42
N MET A 237 -7.97 17.62 0.68
CA MET A 237 -7.45 17.05 1.92
C MET A 237 -7.30 15.53 1.87
N GLY A 238 -8.18 14.81 1.16
CA GLY A 238 -8.13 13.35 1.08
C GLY A 238 -6.80 12.86 0.48
N ARG A 239 -6.51 13.21 -0.77
CA ARG A 239 -5.23 12.85 -1.44
C ARG A 239 -4.01 13.41 -0.71
N TYR A 240 -4.11 14.61 -0.19
CA TYR A 240 -3.00 15.20 0.54
C TYR A 240 -2.68 14.41 1.81
N THR A 241 -3.69 13.97 2.58
CA THR A 241 -3.50 13.12 3.76
C THR A 241 -2.87 11.77 3.38
N ALA A 242 -3.34 11.14 2.30
CA ALA A 242 -2.74 9.90 1.81
C ALA A 242 -1.26 10.08 1.46
N ALA A 243 -0.92 11.12 0.70
CA ALA A 243 0.48 11.42 0.37
C ALA A 243 1.31 11.76 1.61
N CYS A 244 0.76 12.49 2.60
CA CYS A 244 1.42 12.74 3.88
C CYS A 244 1.73 11.44 4.62
N THR A 245 0.82 10.44 4.56
CA THR A 245 1.02 9.14 5.19
C THR A 245 2.11 8.34 4.50
N TRP A 246 2.14 8.33 3.17
CA TRP A 246 3.21 7.71 2.40
C TRP A 246 4.56 8.38 2.69
N PHE A 247 4.61 9.71 2.71
CA PHE A 247 5.81 10.46 3.06
C PHE A 247 6.31 10.08 4.46
N GLN A 248 5.43 10.07 5.46
CA GLN A 248 5.79 9.77 6.84
C GLN A 248 6.24 8.31 7.01
N ALA A 249 5.59 7.35 6.33
CA ALA A 249 5.89 5.93 6.46
C ALA A 249 7.15 5.50 5.72
N LEU A 250 7.41 6.04 4.51
CA LEU A 250 8.45 5.54 3.62
C LEU A 250 9.65 6.49 3.46
N ILE A 251 9.46 7.79 3.61
CA ILE A 251 10.45 8.81 3.24
C ILE A 251 11.06 9.46 4.48
N ALA A 252 10.24 9.72 5.49
CA ALA A 252 10.65 10.49 6.65
C ALA A 252 11.86 9.89 7.38
N SER A 253 11.86 8.57 7.64
CA SER A 253 12.99 7.89 8.31
C SER A 253 14.23 7.80 7.42
N VAL A 254 14.04 7.61 6.11
CA VAL A 254 15.13 7.50 5.12
C VAL A 254 15.94 8.79 5.06
N PHE A 255 15.28 9.94 5.04
CA PHE A 255 15.89 11.26 4.94
C PHE A 255 15.96 12.01 6.30
N ARG A 256 15.71 11.34 7.42
CA ARG A 256 15.75 11.89 8.78
C ARG A 256 14.92 13.18 8.92
N THR A 257 13.71 13.15 8.40
CA THR A 257 12.75 14.25 8.40
C THR A 257 11.38 13.80 8.94
N THR A 258 10.39 14.66 8.88
CA THR A 258 9.00 14.35 9.24
C THR A 258 8.06 15.12 8.33
N ILE A 259 6.82 14.64 8.20
CA ILE A 259 5.78 15.38 7.49
C ILE A 259 5.36 16.65 8.27
N GLU A 260 5.58 16.69 9.58
CA GLU A 260 5.26 17.86 10.41
C GLU A 260 6.06 19.07 9.94
N GLY A 261 5.38 20.18 9.75
CA GLY A 261 6.01 21.41 9.26
C GLY A 261 6.29 21.43 7.75
N ASN A 262 5.94 20.37 6.99
CA ASN A 262 6.08 20.41 5.54
C ASN A 262 5.31 21.60 4.95
N ALA A 263 5.99 22.40 4.13
CA ALA A 263 5.46 23.67 3.63
C ALA A 263 4.55 23.55 2.41
N SER A 264 4.33 22.34 1.87
CA SER A 264 3.44 22.13 0.73
C SER A 264 2.00 22.55 1.09
N ARG A 265 1.38 23.34 0.23
CA ARG A 265 -0.01 23.78 0.34
C ARG A 265 -0.75 23.63 -0.98
N LEU A 266 -0.18 22.94 -1.96
CA LEU A 266 -0.71 22.78 -3.31
C LEU A 266 -1.07 24.15 -3.94
N LYS A 267 -0.29 25.20 -3.62
CA LYS A 267 -0.52 26.58 -4.13
C LYS A 267 -0.54 26.62 -5.66
N GLY A 268 -1.38 27.47 -6.21
CA GLY A 268 -1.52 27.61 -7.67
C GLY A 268 -2.48 26.57 -8.30
N SER A 269 -3.10 25.70 -7.50
CA SER A 269 -4.15 24.79 -7.93
C SER A 269 -5.49 25.13 -7.26
N SER A 270 -6.58 24.61 -7.83
CA SER A 270 -7.92 24.65 -7.21
C SER A 270 -8.00 23.83 -5.89
N GLN A 271 -6.93 23.09 -5.58
CA GLN A 271 -6.82 22.20 -4.42
C GLN A 271 -5.97 22.81 -3.29
N ALA A 272 -5.65 24.10 -3.37
CA ALA A 272 -4.84 24.78 -2.38
C ALA A 272 -5.40 24.62 -0.95
N LEU A 273 -4.49 24.34 0.00
CA LEU A 273 -4.80 24.11 1.41
C LEU A 273 -4.48 25.36 2.23
N THR A 274 -5.31 25.61 3.23
CA THR A 274 -4.96 26.50 4.34
C THR A 274 -3.94 25.85 5.27
N ASP A 275 -3.28 26.63 6.13
CA ASP A 275 -2.36 26.09 7.12
C ASP A 275 -3.04 25.15 8.12
N ALA A 276 -4.29 25.44 8.50
CA ALA A 276 -5.08 24.60 9.39
C ALA A 276 -5.44 23.26 8.74
N GLU A 277 -5.84 23.24 7.46
CA GLU A 277 -6.13 22.01 6.71
C GLU A 277 -4.87 21.16 6.56
N ALA A 278 -3.75 21.77 6.19
CA ALA A 278 -2.48 21.06 6.07
C ALA A 278 -2.01 20.46 7.41
N LEU A 279 -2.14 21.23 8.50
CA LEU A 279 -1.82 20.74 9.84
C LEU A 279 -2.68 19.54 10.24
N ALA A 280 -3.99 19.58 9.97
CA ALA A 280 -4.89 18.46 10.24
C ALA A 280 -4.45 17.19 9.48
N CYS A 281 -4.10 17.34 8.20
CA CYS A 281 -3.60 16.22 7.37
C CYS A 281 -2.27 15.67 7.90
N HIS A 282 -1.31 16.52 8.30
CA HIS A 282 -0.04 16.11 8.86
C HIS A 282 -0.22 15.35 10.18
N LEU A 283 -1.08 15.84 11.06
CA LEU A 283 -1.39 15.19 12.34
C LEU A 283 -2.08 13.83 12.12
N ALA A 284 -3.05 13.77 11.20
CA ALA A 284 -3.73 12.53 10.86
C ALA A 284 -2.74 11.45 10.37
N ALA A 285 -1.82 11.81 9.47
CA ALA A 285 -0.79 10.93 8.93
C ALA A 285 0.20 10.48 10.02
N ARG A 286 0.74 11.41 10.82
CA ARG A 286 1.68 11.07 11.92
C ARG A 286 1.07 10.13 12.96
N ARG A 287 -0.17 10.43 13.38
CA ARG A 287 -0.89 9.61 14.35
C ARG A 287 -1.14 8.21 13.82
N ALA A 288 -1.50 8.09 12.54
CA ALA A 288 -1.66 6.79 11.91
C ALA A 288 -0.35 6.00 11.86
N CYS A 289 0.77 6.61 11.49
CA CYS A 289 2.08 5.94 11.50
C CYS A 289 2.52 5.52 12.92
N ALA A 290 2.11 6.24 13.96
CA ALA A 290 2.38 5.88 15.35
C ALA A 290 1.45 4.76 15.87
N ARG A 291 0.23 4.64 15.36
CA ARG A 291 -0.78 3.65 15.77
C ARG A 291 -1.54 3.15 14.53
N ARG A 292 -0.95 2.21 13.81
CA ARG A 292 -1.34 1.79 12.46
C ARG A 292 -2.77 1.27 12.29
N PHE A 293 -3.36 0.70 13.34
CA PHE A 293 -4.66 0.01 13.26
C PHE A 293 -5.72 0.64 14.17
N LYS A 294 -5.45 1.76 14.80
CA LYS A 294 -6.37 2.41 15.74
C LYS A 294 -6.46 3.91 15.51
N VAL A 295 -7.68 4.39 15.42
CA VAL A 295 -7.97 5.83 15.39
C VAL A 295 -7.44 6.50 16.67
N TRP A 296 -6.86 7.64 16.51
CA TRP A 296 -6.43 8.47 17.62
C TRP A 296 -7.64 9.25 18.18
N LYS A 297 -8.01 8.94 19.42
CA LYS A 297 -9.05 9.69 20.17
C LYS A 297 -8.48 10.93 20.81
#